data_b7ec1b5102ae41cc315ea2485e13a0be
#
_entry.id   b7ec1b5102ae41cc315ea2485e13a0be
#
_cell.length_a   1.000
_cell.length_b   1.000
_cell.length_c   1.000
_cell.angle_alpha   90.00
_cell.angle_beta   90.00
_cell.angle_gamma   90.00
#
_symmetry.space_group_name_H-M   'P 1'
#
loop_
_entity.id
_entity.type
_entity.pdbx_description
1 polymer ?
#
loop_
_entity_poly.entity_id
_entity_poly.type
_entity_poly.pdbx_seq_one_letter_code
_entity_poly.pdbx_strand_id
1 'polypeptide(L)'
;MINDFMDAYDLDDVVVVADAGMISAANKQALERAGLSYVLAHASPRVPHVISSWHDNHPDQDVPDGLTLTQPWPAGPSDQRRDETIYYRYSADRARRTLRGIDTQVAKAEKAVAGKIPVKRNRFVHLSGATRSINRDLEKRARTLAGWKGYVTNLPNPDPETVISAYHRLNTTSRSPLRMSKSDLRARPIYHHLRQSIEAHLTIVTAALAMARWLETTTGWSIRRLITTARRYRTITINIAGHTLTAADPLPPDLTQALHNIHHDTK
;
A
#
# COMPACT_ATOMS: atom_id res chain seq x y z
N MET A 1 20.91 -9.78 3.82
CA MET A 1 20.35 -8.41 3.61
C MET A 1 19.61 -7.90 4.84
N ILE A 2 18.51 -8.53 5.39
CA ILE A 2 17.87 -8.05 6.63
C ILE A 2 18.84 -8.22 7.81
N ASN A 3 19.45 -9.39 7.98
CA ASN A 3 20.45 -9.62 9.05
C ASN A 3 21.65 -8.69 8.93
N ASP A 4 22.20 -8.50 7.72
CA ASP A 4 23.31 -7.57 7.49
C ASP A 4 22.93 -6.12 7.87
N PHE A 5 21.66 -5.76 7.67
CA PHE A 5 21.12 -4.47 8.11
C PHE A 5 21.02 -4.39 9.65
N MET A 6 20.50 -5.47 10.28
CA MET A 6 20.42 -5.54 11.74
C MET A 6 21.80 -5.45 12.39
N ASP A 7 22.77 -6.19 11.86
CA ASP A 7 24.15 -6.18 12.33
C ASP A 7 24.82 -4.81 12.13
N ALA A 8 24.56 -4.15 11.00
CA ALA A 8 25.13 -2.84 10.69
C ALA A 8 24.61 -1.70 11.58
N TYR A 9 23.39 -1.85 12.13
CA TYR A 9 22.72 -0.82 12.94
C TYR A 9 22.50 -1.25 14.40
N ASP A 10 23.08 -2.36 14.83
CA ASP A 10 22.97 -2.91 16.19
C ASP A 10 21.51 -3.04 16.67
N LEU A 11 20.69 -3.68 15.83
CA LEU A 11 19.26 -3.85 16.07
C LEU A 11 18.96 -5.24 16.59
N ASP A 12 18.45 -5.34 17.82
CA ASP A 12 18.13 -6.61 18.48
C ASP A 12 16.83 -7.24 17.94
N ASP A 13 15.88 -6.42 17.51
CA ASP A 13 14.57 -6.90 17.02
C ASP A 13 14.06 -6.04 15.85
N VAL A 14 13.56 -6.70 14.82
CA VAL A 14 12.98 -6.06 13.64
C VAL A 14 11.67 -6.72 13.26
N VAL A 15 10.62 -5.91 13.16
CA VAL A 15 9.32 -6.35 12.66
C VAL A 15 9.20 -6.03 11.18
N VAL A 16 9.09 -7.05 10.35
CA VAL A 16 8.93 -6.90 8.90
C VAL A 16 7.47 -6.59 8.54
N VAL A 17 7.21 -5.42 7.99
CA VAL A 17 5.86 -5.04 7.55
C VAL A 17 5.77 -5.07 6.04
N ALA A 18 4.81 -5.83 5.49
CA ALA A 18 4.67 -5.96 4.04
C ALA A 18 3.22 -6.15 3.57
N ASP A 19 2.98 -5.88 2.26
CA ASP A 19 1.67 -6.09 1.64
C ASP A 19 1.47 -7.57 1.24
N ALA A 20 0.22 -8.04 1.22
CA ALA A 20 -0.15 -9.44 0.96
C ALA A 20 0.42 -10.02 -0.34
N GLY A 21 0.61 -9.19 -1.36
CA GLY A 21 1.19 -9.59 -2.65
C GLY A 21 2.70 -9.80 -2.65
N MET A 22 3.39 -9.46 -1.57
CA MET A 22 4.87 -9.51 -1.49
C MET A 22 5.37 -10.76 -0.77
N ILE A 23 4.52 -11.45 -0.01
CA ILE A 23 4.96 -12.54 0.86
C ILE A 23 4.26 -13.85 0.50
N SER A 24 5.05 -14.78 -0.02
CA SER A 24 4.69 -16.19 -0.19
C SER A 24 4.85 -16.96 1.14
N ALA A 25 4.28 -18.18 1.21
CA ALA A 25 4.50 -19.07 2.35
C ALA A 25 6.00 -19.34 2.59
N ALA A 26 6.79 -19.49 1.51
CA ALA A 26 8.24 -19.68 1.60
C ALA A 26 8.95 -18.47 2.23
N ASN A 27 8.52 -17.25 1.88
CA ASN A 27 9.08 -16.03 2.48
C ASN A 27 8.72 -15.90 3.96
N LYS A 28 7.50 -16.27 4.36
CA LYS A 28 7.12 -16.33 5.79
C LYS A 28 8.04 -17.28 6.56
N GLN A 29 8.22 -18.50 6.05
CA GLN A 29 9.12 -19.47 6.67
C GLN A 29 10.57 -18.97 6.74
N ALA A 30 11.03 -18.26 5.71
CA ALA A 30 12.38 -17.67 5.73
C ALA A 30 12.54 -16.61 6.81
N LEU A 31 11.52 -15.75 7.00
CA LEU A 31 11.50 -14.76 8.09
C LEU A 31 11.52 -15.46 9.46
N GLU A 32 10.69 -16.48 9.65
CA GLU A 32 10.61 -17.22 10.90
C GLU A 32 11.90 -17.98 11.24
N ARG A 33 12.56 -18.59 10.22
CA ARG A 33 13.88 -19.21 10.38
C ARG A 33 14.96 -18.20 10.76
N ALA A 34 14.83 -16.95 10.28
CA ALA A 34 15.72 -15.86 10.64
C ALA A 34 15.37 -15.23 12.00
N GLY A 35 14.41 -15.79 12.75
CA GLY A 35 13.99 -15.25 14.05
C GLY A 35 13.13 -13.99 13.98
N LEU A 36 12.77 -13.53 12.77
CA LEU A 36 12.08 -12.26 12.57
C LEU A 36 10.58 -12.35 12.77
N SER A 37 10.02 -11.31 13.35
CA SER A 37 8.58 -11.10 13.45
C SER A 37 8.05 -10.31 12.26
N TYR A 38 6.74 -10.45 11.97
CA TYR A 38 6.14 -9.76 10.84
C TYR A 38 4.71 -9.29 11.10
N VAL A 39 4.32 -8.26 10.34
CA VAL A 39 2.94 -7.78 10.19
C VAL A 39 2.63 -7.68 8.71
N LEU A 40 1.66 -8.47 8.25
CA LEU A 40 1.33 -8.61 6.84
C LEU A 40 -0.14 -8.33 6.58
N ALA A 41 -0.49 -7.74 5.43
CA ALA A 41 -1.88 -7.73 5.01
C ALA A 41 -2.35 -9.16 4.71
N HIS A 42 -3.50 -9.52 5.26
CA HIS A 42 -4.15 -10.80 5.01
C HIS A 42 -5.34 -10.64 4.06
N ALA A 43 -5.34 -11.39 2.97
CA ALA A 43 -6.48 -11.51 2.06
C ALA A 43 -7.10 -12.89 2.22
N SER A 44 -8.29 -12.97 2.78
CA SER A 44 -8.97 -14.26 2.94
C SER A 44 -9.73 -14.66 1.66
N PRO A 45 -9.53 -15.89 1.14
CA PRO A 45 -10.30 -16.40 0.02
C PRO A 45 -11.75 -16.77 0.40
N ARG A 46 -12.03 -16.91 1.68
CA ARG A 46 -13.36 -17.21 2.25
C ARG A 46 -13.72 -16.16 3.29
N VAL A 47 -15.00 -16.10 3.68
CA VAL A 47 -15.39 -15.27 4.83
C VAL A 47 -14.81 -15.89 6.09
N PRO A 48 -13.99 -15.16 6.86
CA PRO A 48 -13.47 -15.64 8.14
C PRO A 48 -14.58 -15.94 9.13
N HIS A 49 -14.39 -16.98 9.94
CA HIS A 49 -15.39 -17.41 10.91
C HIS A 49 -15.80 -16.28 11.88
N VAL A 50 -14.84 -15.51 12.36
CA VAL A 50 -15.12 -14.39 13.30
C VAL A 50 -15.98 -13.30 12.67
N ILE A 51 -15.88 -13.08 11.35
CA ILE A 51 -16.73 -12.12 10.61
C ILE A 51 -18.11 -12.72 10.41
N SER A 52 -18.22 -14.00 10.02
CA SER A 52 -19.53 -14.67 9.91
C SER A 52 -20.27 -14.66 11.24
N SER A 53 -19.60 -15.11 12.31
CA SER A 53 -20.18 -15.16 13.66
C SER A 53 -20.62 -13.78 14.15
N TRP A 54 -19.87 -12.73 13.81
CA TRP A 54 -20.30 -11.39 14.18
C TRP A 54 -21.62 -11.02 13.48
N HIS A 55 -21.75 -11.25 12.18
CA HIS A 55 -22.98 -11.00 11.43
C HIS A 55 -24.15 -11.89 11.90
N ASP A 56 -23.88 -13.15 12.19
CA ASP A 56 -24.91 -14.09 12.68
C ASP A 56 -25.45 -13.68 14.06
N ASN A 57 -24.61 -13.10 14.92
CA ASN A 57 -25.00 -12.62 16.24
C ASN A 57 -25.60 -11.20 16.21
N HIS A 58 -25.45 -10.46 15.11
CA HIS A 58 -25.91 -9.07 14.96
C HIS A 58 -26.61 -8.88 13.60
N PRO A 59 -27.69 -9.63 13.30
CA PRO A 59 -28.29 -9.69 11.95
C PRO A 59 -28.82 -8.34 11.44
N ASP A 60 -29.26 -7.46 12.31
CA ASP A 60 -29.88 -6.18 12.00
C ASP A 60 -29.02 -4.96 12.37
N GLN A 61 -27.73 -5.18 12.62
CA GLN A 61 -26.82 -4.11 13.04
C GLN A 61 -25.78 -3.81 11.97
N ASP A 62 -25.56 -2.52 11.75
CA ASP A 62 -24.43 -2.06 10.97
C ASP A 62 -23.12 -2.33 11.74
N VAL A 63 -22.09 -2.74 11.02
CA VAL A 63 -20.77 -2.95 11.63
C VAL A 63 -20.21 -1.61 12.09
N PRO A 64 -19.86 -1.46 13.38
CA PRO A 64 -19.28 -0.22 13.89
C PRO A 64 -17.96 0.11 13.18
N ASP A 65 -17.77 1.39 12.83
CA ASP A 65 -16.51 1.84 12.26
C ASP A 65 -15.37 1.65 13.27
N GLY A 66 -14.27 1.06 12.81
CA GLY A 66 -13.14 0.73 13.68
C GLY A 66 -13.28 -0.57 14.45
N LEU A 67 -14.38 -1.33 14.35
CA LEU A 67 -14.49 -2.64 15.00
C LEU A 67 -13.32 -3.54 14.58
N THR A 68 -12.68 -4.15 15.57
CA THR A 68 -11.58 -5.10 15.38
C THR A 68 -11.96 -6.47 15.93
N LEU A 69 -11.89 -7.48 15.07
CA LEU A 69 -12.11 -8.88 15.44
C LEU A 69 -10.76 -9.61 15.41
N THR A 70 -10.57 -10.51 16.37
CA THR A 70 -9.33 -11.28 16.53
C THR A 70 -9.59 -12.73 16.22
N GLN A 71 -8.77 -13.33 15.40
CA GLN A 71 -8.81 -14.76 15.08
C GLN A 71 -7.43 -15.37 15.32
N PRO A 72 -7.25 -16.18 16.38
CA PRO A 72 -6.06 -17.00 16.54
C PRO A 72 -5.93 -17.99 15.38
N TRP A 73 -4.69 -18.18 14.92
CA TRP A 73 -4.35 -19.12 13.86
C TRP A 73 -3.15 -19.96 14.29
N PRO A 74 -3.39 -20.91 15.20
CA PRO A 74 -2.32 -21.76 15.75
C PRO A 74 -1.65 -22.59 14.64
N ALA A 75 -0.37 -22.86 14.79
CA ALA A 75 0.35 -23.78 13.94
C ALA A 75 -0.18 -25.21 14.13
N GLY A 76 -0.37 -25.94 13.04
CA GLY A 76 -0.69 -27.36 13.12
C GLY A 76 0.54 -28.20 13.55
N PRO A 77 0.34 -29.44 14.00
CA PRO A 77 1.45 -30.31 14.46
C PRO A 77 2.55 -30.53 13.42
N SER A 78 2.22 -30.44 12.14
CA SER A 78 3.16 -30.59 11.02
C SER A 78 3.61 -29.26 10.39
N ASP A 79 3.08 -28.15 10.89
CA ASP A 79 3.43 -26.82 10.36
C ASP A 79 4.81 -26.40 10.86
N GLN A 80 5.66 -25.96 9.95
CA GLN A 80 6.95 -25.34 10.29
C GLN A 80 6.84 -23.81 10.57
N ARG A 81 5.65 -23.32 10.80
CA ARG A 81 5.38 -21.90 11.11
C ARG A 81 5.12 -21.70 12.59
N ARG A 82 5.30 -20.49 13.08
CA ARG A 82 4.86 -20.06 14.42
C ARG A 82 3.36 -19.86 14.46
N ASP A 83 2.80 -19.81 15.66
CA ASP A 83 1.43 -19.36 15.88
C ASP A 83 1.26 -17.95 15.34
N GLU A 84 0.16 -17.74 14.64
CA GLU A 84 -0.21 -16.45 14.07
C GLU A 84 -1.50 -15.94 14.72
N THR A 85 -1.66 -14.64 14.72
CA THR A 85 -2.93 -13.98 15.04
C THR A 85 -3.35 -13.12 13.87
N ILE A 86 -4.63 -13.22 13.49
CA ILE A 86 -5.21 -12.41 12.42
C ILE A 86 -6.19 -11.41 13.04
N TYR A 87 -5.95 -10.13 12.79
CA TYR A 87 -6.85 -9.05 13.16
C TYR A 87 -7.63 -8.59 11.95
N TYR A 88 -8.95 -8.52 12.06
CA TYR A 88 -9.83 -7.99 11.01
C TYR A 88 -10.39 -6.64 11.49
N ARG A 89 -10.00 -5.57 10.82
CA ARG A 89 -10.48 -4.21 11.11
C ARG A 89 -11.49 -3.76 10.07
N TYR A 90 -12.65 -3.34 10.53
CA TYR A 90 -13.69 -2.75 9.70
C TYR A 90 -13.45 -1.26 9.47
N SER A 91 -13.82 -0.78 8.30
CA SER A 91 -13.89 0.66 8.00
C SER A 91 -15.11 0.94 7.13
N ALA A 92 -15.99 1.82 7.64
CA ALA A 92 -17.21 2.23 6.95
C ALA A 92 -16.93 2.93 5.61
N ASP A 93 -15.89 3.78 5.56
CA ASP A 93 -15.43 4.40 4.32
C ASP A 93 -14.96 3.41 3.27
N ARG A 94 -14.24 2.37 3.69
CA ARG A 94 -13.80 1.28 2.81
C ARG A 94 -15.01 0.49 2.34
N ALA A 95 -15.97 0.20 3.23
CA ALA A 95 -17.20 -0.52 2.91
C ALA A 95 -17.97 0.20 1.81
N ARG A 96 -18.26 1.50 1.98
CA ARG A 96 -18.96 2.32 1.00
C ARG A 96 -18.29 2.30 -0.38
N ARG A 97 -16.96 2.45 -0.42
CA ARG A 97 -16.21 2.41 -1.68
C ARG A 97 -16.23 1.02 -2.33
N THR A 98 -16.10 -0.03 -1.53
CA THR A 98 -16.08 -1.42 -2.01
C THR A 98 -17.46 -1.81 -2.53
N LEU A 99 -18.53 -1.48 -1.80
CA LEU A 99 -19.90 -1.78 -2.21
C LEU A 99 -20.27 -1.08 -3.52
N ARG A 100 -19.96 0.22 -3.69
CA ARG A 100 -20.15 0.91 -4.99
C ARG A 100 -19.41 0.21 -6.13
N GLY A 101 -18.20 -0.27 -5.86
CA GLY A 101 -17.41 -1.02 -6.85
C GLY A 101 -18.05 -2.36 -7.20
N ILE A 102 -18.60 -3.07 -6.23
CA ILE A 102 -19.34 -4.32 -6.42
C ILE A 102 -20.59 -4.04 -7.25
N ASP A 103 -21.42 -3.05 -6.87
CA ASP A 103 -22.66 -2.68 -7.58
C ASP A 103 -22.39 -2.36 -9.05
N THR A 104 -21.34 -1.57 -9.30
CA THR A 104 -20.91 -1.26 -10.68
C THR A 104 -20.52 -2.50 -11.48
N GLN A 105 -19.80 -3.44 -10.85
CA GLN A 105 -19.35 -4.67 -11.52
C GLN A 105 -20.51 -5.65 -11.72
N VAL A 106 -21.43 -5.77 -10.77
CA VAL A 106 -22.62 -6.61 -10.86
C VAL A 106 -23.56 -6.09 -11.94
N ALA A 107 -23.84 -4.78 -11.99
CA ALA A 107 -24.66 -4.18 -13.05
C ALA A 107 -24.06 -4.39 -14.44
N LYS A 108 -22.72 -4.37 -14.58
CA LYS A 108 -22.05 -4.74 -15.84
C LYS A 108 -22.19 -6.24 -16.15
N ALA A 109 -22.11 -7.10 -15.12
CA ALA A 109 -22.30 -8.54 -15.28
C ALA A 109 -23.73 -8.86 -15.76
N GLU A 110 -24.75 -8.23 -15.19
CA GLU A 110 -26.15 -8.38 -15.58
C GLU A 110 -26.39 -7.99 -17.05
N LYS A 111 -25.84 -6.85 -17.48
CA LYS A 111 -25.90 -6.43 -18.88
C LYS A 111 -25.21 -7.42 -19.82
N ALA A 112 -24.08 -8.01 -19.41
CA ALA A 112 -23.35 -8.99 -20.20
C ALA A 112 -24.08 -10.34 -20.29
N VAL A 113 -24.69 -10.80 -19.18
CA VAL A 113 -25.52 -12.02 -19.15
C VAL A 113 -26.76 -11.83 -19.99
N ALA A 114 -27.43 -10.66 -19.95
CA ALA A 114 -28.59 -10.31 -20.79
C ALA A 114 -28.23 -10.07 -22.28
N GLY A 115 -26.98 -10.23 -22.69
CA GLY A 115 -26.55 -10.04 -24.09
C GLY A 115 -26.46 -8.58 -24.54
N LYS A 116 -26.69 -7.60 -23.66
CA LYS A 116 -26.72 -6.17 -24.01
C LYS A 116 -25.32 -5.60 -24.26
N ILE A 117 -24.27 -6.23 -23.74
CA ILE A 117 -22.86 -5.83 -23.93
C ILE A 117 -21.98 -7.09 -24.11
N PRO A 118 -20.84 -6.97 -24.81
CA PRO A 118 -19.89 -8.08 -24.91
C PRO A 118 -19.38 -8.51 -23.53
N VAL A 119 -19.22 -9.83 -23.36
CA VAL A 119 -18.62 -10.39 -22.15
C VAL A 119 -17.13 -10.03 -22.11
N LYS A 120 -16.76 -9.04 -21.31
CA LYS A 120 -15.40 -8.78 -20.92
C LYS A 120 -15.08 -9.50 -19.59
N ARG A 121 -13.81 -9.65 -19.25
CA ARG A 121 -13.38 -10.24 -17.97
C ARG A 121 -14.08 -9.53 -16.80
N ASN A 122 -15.04 -10.21 -16.19
CA ASN A 122 -15.80 -9.75 -15.02
C ASN A 122 -15.83 -10.88 -14.00
N ARG A 123 -15.43 -10.60 -12.76
CA ARG A 123 -15.32 -11.62 -11.73
C ARG A 123 -16.67 -12.23 -11.30
N PHE A 124 -17.77 -11.52 -11.53
CA PHE A 124 -19.11 -11.96 -11.16
C PHE A 124 -19.84 -12.71 -12.30
N VAL A 125 -19.25 -12.81 -13.48
CA VAL A 125 -19.79 -13.63 -14.57
C VAL A 125 -19.20 -15.03 -14.48
N HIS A 126 -20.06 -16.02 -14.35
CA HIS A 126 -19.74 -17.43 -14.47
C HIS A 126 -20.09 -17.94 -15.87
N LEU A 127 -19.11 -18.58 -16.50
CA LEU A 127 -19.27 -19.17 -17.83
C LEU A 127 -19.25 -20.69 -17.67
N SER A 128 -20.30 -21.37 -18.10
CA SER A 128 -20.40 -22.83 -18.15
C SER A 128 -20.83 -23.25 -19.55
N GLY A 129 -19.87 -23.58 -20.39
CA GLY A 129 -20.12 -23.83 -21.81
C GLY A 129 -20.73 -22.60 -22.50
N ALA A 130 -21.90 -22.74 -23.11
CA ALA A 130 -22.66 -21.64 -23.75
C ALA A 130 -23.47 -20.80 -22.75
N THR A 131 -23.64 -21.26 -21.51
CA THR A 131 -24.49 -20.61 -20.50
C THR A 131 -23.71 -19.55 -19.73
N ARG A 132 -24.33 -18.39 -19.55
CA ARG A 132 -23.79 -17.27 -18.79
C ARG A 132 -24.69 -17.00 -17.60
N SER A 133 -24.12 -16.95 -16.41
CA SER A 133 -24.85 -16.65 -15.17
C SER A 133 -24.07 -15.71 -14.27
N ILE A 134 -24.75 -15.14 -13.29
CA ILE A 134 -24.09 -14.32 -12.28
C ILE A 134 -23.71 -15.23 -11.12
N ASN A 135 -22.48 -15.12 -10.67
CA ASN A 135 -21.99 -15.79 -9.47
C ASN A 135 -22.47 -15.03 -8.21
N ARG A 136 -23.70 -15.34 -7.78
CA ARG A 136 -24.33 -14.70 -6.60
C ARG A 136 -23.63 -15.06 -5.29
N ASP A 137 -23.03 -16.23 -5.19
CA ASP A 137 -22.26 -16.63 -3.99
C ASP A 137 -21.00 -15.79 -3.84
N LEU A 138 -20.32 -15.53 -4.97
CA LEU A 138 -19.18 -14.63 -4.97
C LEU A 138 -19.58 -13.19 -4.65
N GLU A 139 -20.71 -12.73 -5.15
CA GLU A 139 -21.28 -11.43 -4.83
C GLU A 139 -21.59 -11.32 -3.33
N LYS A 140 -22.35 -12.28 -2.77
CA LYS A 140 -22.68 -12.32 -1.35
C LYS A 140 -21.42 -12.26 -0.48
N ARG A 141 -20.44 -13.12 -0.78
CA ARG A 141 -19.16 -13.12 -0.09
C ARG A 141 -18.43 -11.78 -0.19
N ALA A 142 -18.39 -11.18 -1.36
CA ALA A 142 -17.72 -9.89 -1.56
C ALA A 142 -18.40 -8.76 -0.78
N ARG A 143 -19.73 -8.79 -0.66
CA ARG A 143 -20.50 -7.82 0.16
C ARG A 143 -20.25 -8.02 1.66
N THR A 144 -20.25 -9.26 2.14
CA THR A 144 -19.96 -9.57 3.54
C THR A 144 -18.56 -9.12 3.93
N LEU A 145 -17.58 -9.21 3.03
CA LEU A 145 -16.20 -8.76 3.26
C LEU A 145 -15.98 -7.27 3.00
N ALA A 146 -16.99 -6.55 2.53
CA ALA A 146 -16.85 -5.11 2.27
C ALA A 146 -16.56 -4.36 3.56
N GLY A 147 -15.51 -3.53 3.55
CA GLY A 147 -15.08 -2.78 4.73
C GLY A 147 -14.05 -3.49 5.60
N TRP A 148 -13.97 -4.81 5.56
CA TRP A 148 -13.01 -5.56 6.34
C TRP A 148 -11.63 -5.60 5.70
N LYS A 149 -10.58 -5.53 6.53
CA LYS A 149 -9.20 -5.76 6.15
C LYS A 149 -8.51 -6.60 7.22
N GLY A 150 -7.86 -7.68 6.78
CA GLY A 150 -7.11 -8.56 7.64
C GLY A 150 -5.63 -8.15 7.75
N TYR A 151 -5.07 -8.40 8.94
CA TYR A 151 -3.65 -8.24 9.26
C TYR A 151 -3.21 -9.48 10.02
N VAL A 152 -2.19 -10.15 9.53
CA VAL A 152 -1.64 -11.35 10.16
C VAL A 152 -0.27 -11.03 10.75
N THR A 153 -0.01 -11.57 11.94
CA THR A 153 1.26 -11.41 12.64
C THR A 153 1.63 -12.67 13.41
N ASN A 154 2.92 -12.91 13.57
CA ASN A 154 3.50 -13.93 14.45
C ASN A 154 4.11 -13.34 15.73
N LEU A 155 3.85 -12.06 16.02
CA LEU A 155 4.25 -11.45 17.28
C LEU A 155 3.56 -12.16 18.45
N PRO A 156 4.23 -12.36 19.60
CA PRO A 156 3.61 -12.90 20.80
C PRO A 156 2.69 -11.84 21.42
N ASN A 157 1.41 -12.19 21.63
CA ASN A 157 0.39 -11.35 22.30
C ASN A 157 0.38 -9.88 21.84
N PRO A 158 0.32 -9.60 20.52
CA PRO A 158 0.41 -8.23 20.04
C PRO A 158 -0.88 -7.47 20.33
N ASP A 159 -0.74 -6.19 20.70
CA ASP A 159 -1.88 -5.28 20.73
C ASP A 159 -2.41 -5.02 19.31
N PRO A 160 -3.73 -5.15 19.06
CA PRO A 160 -4.33 -4.93 17.74
C PRO A 160 -3.98 -3.57 17.13
N GLU A 161 -3.99 -2.49 17.92
CA GLU A 161 -3.70 -1.14 17.44
C GLU A 161 -2.24 -1.01 17.02
N THR A 162 -1.33 -1.64 17.75
CA THR A 162 0.11 -1.67 17.38
C THR A 162 0.31 -2.34 16.02
N VAL A 163 -0.31 -3.50 15.78
CA VAL A 163 -0.22 -4.23 14.51
C VAL A 163 -0.82 -3.41 13.36
N ILE A 164 -2.01 -2.84 13.58
CA ILE A 164 -2.71 -2.07 12.56
C ILE A 164 -1.96 -0.78 12.25
N SER A 165 -1.44 -0.08 13.28
CA SER A 165 -0.68 1.15 13.09
C SER A 165 0.66 0.92 12.39
N ALA A 166 1.36 -0.17 12.70
CA ALA A 166 2.58 -0.57 11.99
C ALA A 166 2.30 -0.76 10.48
N TYR A 167 1.20 -1.45 10.15
CA TYR A 167 0.81 -1.58 8.76
C TYR A 167 0.37 -0.24 8.12
N HIS A 168 -0.31 0.63 8.87
CA HIS A 168 -0.70 1.96 8.36
C HIS A 168 0.53 2.84 8.08
N ARG A 169 1.56 2.77 8.91
CA ARG A 169 2.85 3.45 8.66
C ARG A 169 3.48 3.00 7.34
N LEU A 170 3.43 1.70 7.02
CA LEU A 170 3.87 1.22 5.70
C LEU A 170 3.11 1.93 4.56
N ASN A 171 1.80 2.12 4.71
CA ASN A 171 0.99 2.80 3.68
C ASN A 171 1.35 4.28 3.52
N THR A 172 1.56 5.00 4.63
CA THR A 172 1.89 6.42 4.60
C THR A 172 3.34 6.65 4.19
N THR A 173 4.27 5.78 4.62
CA THR A 173 5.70 5.92 4.36
C THR A 173 6.12 5.36 3.00
N SER A 174 5.51 4.27 2.54
CA SER A 174 5.96 3.55 1.32
C SER A 174 5.06 3.74 0.10
N ARG A 175 3.75 3.94 0.27
CA ARG A 175 2.83 4.02 -0.89
C ARG A 175 2.99 5.28 -1.71
N SER A 176 3.21 6.43 -1.09
CA SER A 176 3.46 7.68 -1.82
C SER A 176 4.75 7.59 -2.62
N PRO A 177 5.90 7.23 -2.01
CA PRO A 177 7.15 7.02 -2.73
C PRO A 177 7.06 5.91 -3.78
N LEU A 178 6.46 4.75 -3.49
CA LEU A 178 6.31 3.66 -4.46
C LEU A 178 5.39 4.01 -5.63
N ARG A 179 4.37 4.85 -5.42
CA ARG A 179 3.56 5.38 -6.52
C ARG A 179 4.37 6.33 -7.37
N MET A 180 5.13 7.23 -6.74
CA MET A 180 6.03 8.15 -7.42
C MET A 180 7.10 7.40 -8.23
N SER A 181 7.69 6.32 -7.68
CA SER A 181 8.66 5.51 -8.43
C SER A 181 8.06 4.91 -9.69
N LYS A 182 6.79 4.50 -9.66
CA LYS A 182 6.11 3.91 -10.82
C LYS A 182 5.66 4.94 -11.85
N SER A 183 5.16 6.10 -11.41
CA SER A 183 4.57 7.12 -12.28
C SER A 183 5.56 8.19 -12.70
N ASP A 184 6.28 8.76 -11.76
CA ASP A 184 7.08 9.96 -12.00
C ASP A 184 8.54 9.62 -12.32
N LEU A 185 9.13 8.65 -11.61
CA LEU A 185 10.49 8.17 -11.88
C LEU A 185 10.55 7.08 -12.95
N ARG A 186 9.39 6.56 -13.39
CA ARG A 186 9.30 5.48 -14.39
C ARG A 186 10.25 4.30 -14.08
N ALA A 187 10.37 3.94 -12.79
CA ALA A 187 11.22 2.85 -12.34
C ALA A 187 10.81 1.47 -12.93
N ARG A 188 9.68 1.41 -13.60
CA ARG A 188 9.19 0.21 -14.32
C ARG A 188 8.66 0.59 -15.70
N PRO A 189 8.84 -0.28 -16.69
CA PRO A 189 9.58 -1.55 -16.66
C PRO A 189 11.11 -1.33 -16.58
N ILE A 190 11.82 -2.31 -15.97
CA ILE A 190 13.29 -2.33 -15.97
C ILE A 190 13.72 -2.99 -17.27
N TYR A 191 14.39 -2.21 -18.13
CA TYR A 191 14.86 -2.67 -19.45
C TYR A 191 16.27 -3.28 -19.41
N HIS A 192 16.94 -3.17 -18.26
CA HIS A 192 18.29 -3.71 -18.09
C HIS A 192 18.25 -5.21 -17.83
N HIS A 193 19.19 -5.94 -18.42
CA HIS A 193 19.33 -7.40 -18.26
C HIS A 193 20.55 -7.78 -17.42
N LEU A 194 21.55 -6.89 -17.34
CA LEU A 194 22.73 -7.13 -16.50
C LEU A 194 22.44 -6.80 -15.04
N ARG A 195 22.84 -7.67 -14.12
CA ARG A 195 22.65 -7.50 -12.68
C ARG A 195 23.15 -6.15 -12.18
N GLN A 196 24.38 -5.76 -12.55
CA GLN A 196 24.96 -4.46 -12.16
C GLN A 196 24.11 -3.27 -12.61
N SER A 197 23.58 -3.31 -13.83
CA SER A 197 22.72 -2.24 -14.36
C SER A 197 21.36 -2.19 -13.63
N ILE A 198 20.83 -3.35 -13.22
CA ILE A 198 19.59 -3.43 -12.43
C ILE A 198 19.85 -2.85 -11.03
N GLU A 199 20.96 -3.23 -10.38
CA GLU A 199 21.35 -2.73 -9.06
C GLU A 199 21.58 -1.22 -9.09
N ALA A 200 22.30 -0.70 -10.08
CA ALA A 200 22.51 0.75 -10.26
C ALA A 200 21.18 1.49 -10.46
N HIS A 201 20.29 0.96 -11.31
CA HIS A 201 18.96 1.54 -11.52
C HIS A 201 18.15 1.59 -10.22
N LEU A 202 18.12 0.50 -9.45
CA LEU A 202 17.40 0.43 -8.18
C LEU A 202 18.01 1.37 -7.13
N THR A 203 19.34 1.51 -7.09
CA THR A 203 20.05 2.44 -6.20
C THR A 203 19.65 3.88 -6.50
N ILE A 204 19.65 4.28 -7.77
CA ILE A 204 19.24 5.64 -8.20
C ILE A 204 17.79 5.90 -7.82
N VAL A 205 16.89 4.93 -8.07
CA VAL A 205 15.46 5.05 -7.70
C VAL A 205 15.31 5.19 -6.19
N THR A 206 16.03 4.39 -5.41
CA THR A 206 15.97 4.44 -3.94
C THR A 206 16.50 5.76 -3.40
N ALA A 207 17.62 6.25 -3.91
CA ALA A 207 18.16 7.55 -3.55
C ALA A 207 17.20 8.70 -3.90
N ALA A 208 16.57 8.67 -5.08
CA ALA A 208 15.56 9.65 -5.48
C ALA A 208 14.32 9.61 -4.57
N LEU A 209 13.89 8.42 -4.14
CA LEU A 209 12.78 8.27 -3.19
C LEU A 209 13.13 8.80 -1.80
N ALA A 210 14.35 8.53 -1.31
CA ALA A 210 14.83 9.04 -0.03
C ALA A 210 14.88 10.56 -0.04
N MET A 211 15.45 11.16 -1.10
CA MET A 211 15.51 12.62 -1.27
C MET A 211 14.10 13.23 -1.36
N ALA A 212 13.20 12.63 -2.13
CA ALA A 212 11.82 13.10 -2.22
C ALA A 212 11.12 13.07 -0.86
N ARG A 213 11.34 12.01 -0.08
CA ARG A 213 10.76 11.89 1.26
C ARG A 213 11.32 12.92 2.23
N TRP A 214 12.62 13.14 2.19
CA TRP A 214 13.26 14.18 2.98
C TRP A 214 12.67 15.55 2.64
N LEU A 215 12.58 15.92 1.36
CA LEU A 215 11.96 17.17 0.90
C LEU A 215 10.51 17.32 1.38
N GLU A 216 9.69 16.26 1.29
CA GLU A 216 8.30 16.27 1.77
C GLU A 216 8.22 16.51 3.29
N THR A 217 9.12 15.89 4.06
CA THR A 217 9.15 16.04 5.51
C THR A 217 9.59 17.45 5.92
N THR A 218 10.65 17.95 5.31
CA THR A 218 11.25 19.27 5.61
C THR A 218 10.36 20.42 5.18
N THR A 219 9.68 20.31 4.04
CA THR A 219 8.84 21.39 3.51
C THR A 219 7.38 21.31 3.92
N GLY A 220 6.88 20.13 4.31
CA GLY A 220 5.47 19.85 4.51
C GLY A 220 4.66 19.80 3.20
N TRP A 221 5.33 19.88 2.03
CA TRP A 221 4.70 19.83 0.72
C TRP A 221 4.88 18.48 0.07
N SER A 222 3.92 18.06 -0.76
CA SER A 222 4.18 16.92 -1.64
C SER A 222 5.27 17.27 -2.66
N ILE A 223 6.13 16.32 -3.00
CA ILE A 223 7.20 16.52 -3.99
C ILE A 223 6.66 17.06 -5.33
N ARG A 224 5.49 16.60 -5.74
CA ARG A 224 4.82 17.08 -6.95
C ARG A 224 4.47 18.57 -6.85
N ARG A 225 3.92 19.02 -5.71
CA ARG A 225 3.62 20.44 -5.48
C ARG A 225 4.90 21.26 -5.52
N LEU A 226 5.94 20.82 -4.80
CA LEU A 226 7.24 21.50 -4.75
C LEU A 226 7.83 21.69 -6.15
N ILE A 227 7.98 20.60 -6.90
CA ILE A 227 8.55 20.65 -8.26
C ILE A 227 7.69 21.49 -9.21
N THR A 228 6.36 21.31 -9.19
CA THR A 228 5.46 22.04 -10.09
C THR A 228 5.47 23.53 -9.79
N THR A 229 5.55 23.93 -8.52
CA THR A 229 5.61 25.34 -8.12
C THR A 229 6.99 25.92 -8.45
N ALA A 230 8.08 25.25 -8.06
CA ALA A 230 9.44 25.75 -8.32
C ALA A 230 9.73 25.93 -9.82
N ARG A 231 9.23 25.06 -10.68
CA ARG A 231 9.40 25.18 -12.13
C ARG A 231 8.74 26.40 -12.77
N ARG A 232 7.83 27.06 -12.09
CA ARG A 232 7.17 28.30 -12.58
C ARG A 232 8.06 29.52 -12.42
N TYR A 233 9.00 29.48 -11.46
CA TYR A 233 9.90 30.59 -11.17
C TYR A 233 11.25 30.31 -11.82
N ARG A 234 11.67 31.20 -12.72
CA ARG A 234 12.89 31.07 -13.49
C ARG A 234 13.71 32.34 -13.39
N THR A 235 15.00 32.17 -13.31
CA THR A 235 15.96 33.25 -13.45
C THR A 235 16.34 33.40 -14.92
N ILE A 236 16.29 34.61 -15.45
CA ILE A 236 16.72 34.93 -16.80
C ILE A 236 18.00 35.76 -16.69
N THR A 237 19.04 35.30 -17.33
CA THR A 237 20.30 36.04 -17.42
C THR A 237 20.40 36.69 -18.80
N ILE A 238 20.53 38.02 -18.84
CA ILE A 238 20.62 38.83 -20.05
C ILE A 238 22.00 39.50 -20.08
N ASN A 239 22.72 39.34 -21.15
CA ASN A 239 23.98 40.04 -21.40
C ASN A 239 23.72 41.25 -22.33
N ILE A 240 23.95 42.44 -21.79
CA ILE A 240 23.80 43.71 -22.55
C ILE A 240 25.10 44.49 -22.44
N ALA A 241 25.73 44.76 -23.54
CA ALA A 241 26.98 45.57 -23.62
C ALA A 241 28.07 45.13 -22.65
N GLY A 242 28.27 43.82 -22.47
CA GLY A 242 29.28 43.25 -21.56
C GLY A 242 28.89 43.18 -20.09
N HIS A 243 27.70 43.63 -19.76
CA HIS A 243 27.14 43.51 -18.40
C HIS A 243 26.10 42.38 -18.32
N THR A 244 26.22 41.54 -17.29
CA THR A 244 25.27 40.46 -17.02
C THR A 244 24.21 40.95 -16.08
N LEU A 245 22.97 41.03 -16.54
CA LEU A 245 21.81 41.33 -15.70
C LEU A 245 21.02 40.04 -15.43
N THR A 246 20.73 39.80 -14.16
CA THR A 246 19.91 38.67 -13.76
C THR A 246 18.54 39.17 -13.31
N ALA A 247 17.51 38.78 -14.02
CA ALA A 247 16.13 39.03 -13.66
C ALA A 247 15.51 37.72 -13.13
N ALA A 248 14.82 37.80 -11.99
CA ALA A 248 14.11 36.67 -11.40
C ALA A 248 12.71 37.11 -10.98
N ASP A 249 11.73 36.26 -11.19
CA ASP A 249 10.39 36.47 -10.65
C ASP A 249 10.44 36.40 -9.12
N PRO A 250 9.73 37.30 -8.40
CA PRO A 250 9.64 37.24 -6.94
C PRO A 250 8.99 35.93 -6.50
N LEU A 251 9.67 35.23 -5.60
CA LEU A 251 9.14 33.97 -5.06
C LEU A 251 7.96 34.25 -4.10
N PRO A 252 6.88 33.45 -4.17
CA PRO A 252 5.80 33.58 -3.21
C PRO A 252 6.28 33.18 -1.80
N PRO A 253 5.70 33.78 -0.73
CA PRO A 253 6.17 33.58 0.65
C PRO A 253 6.21 32.10 1.08
N ASP A 254 5.23 31.31 0.65
CA ASP A 254 5.16 29.88 0.97
C ASP A 254 6.28 29.05 0.31
N LEU A 255 6.67 29.38 -0.93
CA LEU A 255 7.82 28.76 -1.60
C LEU A 255 9.14 29.22 -0.97
N THR A 256 9.25 30.51 -0.63
CA THR A 256 10.43 31.05 0.08
C THR A 256 10.63 30.32 1.40
N GLN A 257 9.57 30.14 2.19
CA GLN A 257 9.63 29.39 3.44
C GLN A 257 10.02 27.92 3.23
N ALA A 258 9.48 27.27 2.23
CA ALA A 258 9.82 25.89 1.91
C ALA A 258 11.31 25.73 1.54
N LEU A 259 11.85 26.65 0.73
CA LEU A 259 13.26 26.67 0.37
C LEU A 259 14.17 27.00 1.56
N HIS A 260 13.74 27.91 2.44
CA HIS A 260 14.45 28.22 3.67
C HIS A 260 14.55 27.01 4.59
N ASN A 261 13.46 26.24 4.77
CA ASN A 261 13.45 25.00 5.56
C ASN A 261 14.45 23.99 5.00
N ILE A 262 14.55 23.81 3.68
CA ILE A 262 15.51 22.93 3.04
C ILE A 262 16.95 23.35 3.36
N HIS A 263 17.25 24.66 3.33
CA HIS A 263 18.59 25.17 3.61
C HIS A 263 19.03 25.03 5.07
N HIS A 264 18.09 25.13 6.00
CA HIS A 264 18.38 25.04 7.44
C HIS A 264 18.50 23.61 7.95
N ASP A 265 17.81 22.64 7.31
CA ASP A 265 17.87 21.24 7.68
C ASP A 265 19.14 20.51 7.13
N THR A 266 19.94 21.23 6.33
CA THR A 266 21.17 20.71 5.71
C THR A 266 22.44 21.07 6.52
N LYS A 267 22.30 21.77 7.65
CA LYS A 267 23.38 22.10 8.60
C LYS A 267 23.30 21.25 9.84
#